data_e79a12b6de4625902ac5f5fd138a74a0
#
_entry.id   e79a12b6de4625902ac5f5fd138a74a0
#
_cell.length_a   1.000
_cell.length_b   1.000
_cell.length_c   1.000
_cell.angle_alpha   90.00
_cell.angle_beta   90.00
_cell.angle_gamma   90.00
#
_symmetry.space_group_name_H-M   'P 1'
#
loop_
_entity.id
_entity.type
_entity.pdbx_description
1 polymer ?
#
loop_
_entity_poly.entity_id
_entity_poly.type
_entity_poly.pdbx_seq_one_letter_code
_entity_poly.pdbx_strand_id
1 'polypeptide(L)'
;MKKPNRILIVRTDRLGDVILSTPVINNLRLVFPKAYIAFICRPYTRGALEGNPELDETIVYDKYGKQNSLWASIIFAFYLRKKKFDLVFILHPTNRTHLITFLAGIPERIGWDRKMGILLTKRIKHLKQEGKKHELEYTLDLLREANIPIKNKDTYFPIISEARTRVEQLLKSKGVEEDDKFIVIHPSASCASKRWPQKNFQMVIKLLREKLGFKIIIITSQEERKFGEELVGQTGVIDLRGSLNVPELGVLLKQAALFISNDSGPVHIADSFNTPVISIFGRNDHGLSPLRWGPKGKKSFCFHKDAGCIKCLAHNCVKDFLCLRKITPQEVAGRAITLLKE
;
A
#
# COMPACT_ATOMS: atom_id res chain seq x y z
N MET A 1 1.15 -22.40 -22.59
CA MET A 1 1.21 -20.95 -22.88
C MET A 1 2.40 -20.66 -23.77
N LYS A 2 2.24 -19.99 -24.91
CA LYS A 2 3.39 -19.47 -25.66
C LYS A 2 4.13 -18.48 -24.78
N LYS A 3 5.46 -18.41 -24.92
CA LYS A 3 6.27 -17.46 -24.16
C LYS A 3 5.83 -16.03 -24.51
N PRO A 4 5.29 -15.24 -23.57
CA PRO A 4 4.84 -13.90 -23.87
C PRO A 4 6.01 -12.95 -24.09
N ASN A 5 5.91 -12.07 -25.07
CA ASN A 5 6.89 -11.02 -25.34
C ASN A 5 6.52 -9.70 -24.66
N ARG A 6 5.21 -9.45 -24.47
CA ARG A 6 4.70 -8.20 -23.91
C ARG A 6 3.62 -8.49 -22.87
N ILE A 7 3.92 -8.20 -21.63
CA ILE A 7 3.07 -8.51 -20.47
C ILE A 7 2.52 -7.21 -19.87
N LEU A 8 1.23 -7.20 -19.57
CA LEU A 8 0.57 -6.10 -18.89
C LEU A 8 0.10 -6.53 -17.50
N ILE A 9 0.35 -5.72 -16.50
CA ILE A 9 -0.21 -5.87 -15.15
C ILE A 9 -1.18 -4.73 -14.92
N VAL A 10 -2.36 -5.01 -14.36
CA VAL A 10 -3.39 -3.99 -14.12
C VAL A 10 -3.78 -3.98 -12.65
N ARG A 11 -3.44 -2.89 -11.94
CA ARG A 11 -3.84 -2.64 -10.58
C ARG A 11 -4.21 -1.16 -10.38
N THR A 12 -5.50 -0.84 -10.32
CA THR A 12 -6.03 0.53 -10.31
C THR A 12 -6.79 0.87 -9.02
N ASP A 13 -6.35 0.35 -7.88
CA ASP A 13 -6.93 0.59 -6.57
C ASP A 13 -6.03 1.47 -5.68
N ARG A 14 -5.61 1.03 -4.52
CA ARG A 14 -4.93 1.86 -3.52
C ARG A 14 -3.42 1.62 -3.50
N LEU A 15 -2.69 2.53 -2.84
CA LEU A 15 -1.22 2.50 -2.75
C LEU A 15 -0.69 1.18 -2.16
N GLY A 16 -1.23 0.76 -1.02
CA GLY A 16 -0.83 -0.52 -0.40
C GLY A 16 -1.06 -1.72 -1.30
N ASP A 17 -2.17 -1.72 -2.05
CA ASP A 17 -2.47 -2.75 -3.04
C ASP A 17 -1.42 -2.83 -4.16
N VAL A 18 -0.95 -1.68 -4.63
CA VAL A 18 0.09 -1.61 -5.67
C VAL A 18 1.40 -2.17 -5.13
N ILE A 19 1.81 -1.78 -3.91
CA ILE A 19 3.04 -2.28 -3.28
C ILE A 19 2.98 -3.79 -3.08
N LEU A 20 1.87 -4.31 -2.55
CA LEU A 20 1.66 -5.75 -2.38
C LEU A 20 1.56 -6.52 -3.71
N SER A 21 1.54 -5.82 -4.85
CA SER A 21 1.56 -6.40 -6.19
C SER A 21 2.96 -6.39 -6.84
N THR A 22 3.94 -5.73 -6.24
CA THR A 22 5.31 -5.66 -6.80
C THR A 22 6.00 -7.03 -6.93
N PRO A 23 5.74 -8.04 -6.08
CA PRO A 23 6.27 -9.37 -6.30
C PRO A 23 5.80 -10.03 -7.61
N VAL A 24 4.66 -9.62 -8.17
CA VAL A 24 4.21 -10.07 -9.49
C VAL A 24 5.19 -9.61 -10.57
N ILE A 25 5.65 -8.35 -10.49
CA ILE A 25 6.60 -7.76 -11.44
C ILE A 25 7.90 -8.57 -11.41
N ASN A 26 8.46 -8.76 -10.22
CA ASN A 26 9.71 -9.47 -10.03
C ASN A 26 9.64 -10.93 -10.56
N ASN A 27 8.60 -11.68 -10.19
CA ASN A 27 8.46 -13.06 -10.67
C ASN A 27 8.27 -13.14 -12.19
N LEU A 28 7.57 -12.19 -12.80
CA LEU A 28 7.44 -12.13 -14.26
C LEU A 28 8.79 -11.83 -14.92
N ARG A 29 9.60 -10.93 -14.39
CA ARG A 29 10.93 -10.62 -14.89
C ARG A 29 11.88 -11.82 -14.76
N LEU A 30 11.86 -12.51 -13.61
CA LEU A 30 12.67 -13.71 -13.38
C LEU A 30 12.33 -14.86 -14.34
N VAL A 31 11.08 -15.00 -14.76
CA VAL A 31 10.62 -16.06 -15.65
C VAL A 31 10.72 -15.65 -17.12
N PHE A 32 10.48 -14.38 -17.41
CA PHE A 32 10.49 -13.80 -18.75
C PHE A 32 11.48 -12.62 -18.84
N PRO A 33 12.79 -12.86 -18.75
CA PRO A 33 13.78 -11.79 -18.61
C PRO A 33 13.84 -10.83 -19.78
N LYS A 34 13.39 -11.25 -20.97
CA LYS A 34 13.38 -10.43 -22.19
C LYS A 34 12.00 -9.86 -22.54
N ALA A 35 10.96 -10.17 -21.75
CA ALA A 35 9.63 -9.66 -22.02
C ALA A 35 9.54 -8.17 -21.66
N TYR A 36 8.78 -7.43 -22.46
CA TYR A 36 8.39 -6.06 -22.09
C TYR A 36 7.27 -6.13 -21.06
N ILE A 37 7.49 -5.58 -19.87
CA ILE A 37 6.56 -5.63 -18.75
C ILE A 37 6.08 -4.22 -18.43
N ALA A 38 4.78 -3.98 -18.59
CA ALA A 38 4.14 -2.72 -18.25
C ALA A 38 3.13 -2.89 -17.10
N PHE A 39 2.97 -1.83 -16.31
CA PHE A 39 2.02 -1.80 -15.20
C PHE A 39 1.07 -0.63 -15.31
N ILE A 40 -0.25 -0.90 -15.32
CA ILE A 40 -1.28 0.14 -15.26
C ILE A 40 -1.64 0.43 -13.81
N CYS A 41 -1.49 1.68 -13.41
CA CYS A 41 -1.84 2.17 -12.09
C CYS A 41 -2.61 3.50 -12.15
N ARG A 42 -3.03 4.00 -10.97
CA ARG A 42 -3.63 5.35 -10.86
C ARG A 42 -2.56 6.44 -10.80
N PRO A 43 -2.90 7.71 -11.09
CA PRO A 43 -1.93 8.82 -11.02
C PRO A 43 -1.18 8.88 -9.69
N TYR A 44 -1.90 8.86 -8.56
CA TYR A 44 -1.29 9.01 -7.24
C TYR A 44 -0.43 7.81 -6.78
N THR A 45 -0.60 6.64 -7.41
CA THR A 45 0.20 5.44 -7.09
C THR A 45 1.39 5.25 -8.03
N ARG A 46 1.53 6.08 -9.07
CA ARG A 46 2.63 6.02 -10.04
C ARG A 46 4.00 6.05 -9.36
N GLY A 47 4.16 6.94 -8.39
CA GLY A 47 5.42 7.10 -7.66
C GLY A 47 5.88 5.87 -6.85
N ALA A 48 5.00 4.88 -6.64
CA ALA A 48 5.38 3.60 -6.03
C ALA A 48 6.02 2.61 -7.03
N LEU A 49 5.98 2.92 -8.31
CA LEU A 49 6.47 2.06 -9.40
C LEU A 49 7.56 2.71 -10.23
N GLU A 50 7.61 4.05 -10.25
CA GLU A 50 8.56 4.82 -11.04
C GLU A 50 9.99 4.58 -10.55
N GLY A 51 10.88 4.16 -11.46
CA GLY A 51 12.23 3.75 -11.11
C GLY A 51 12.36 2.27 -10.68
N ASN A 52 11.30 1.47 -10.80
CA ASN A 52 11.40 0.02 -10.58
C ASN A 52 12.20 -0.61 -11.74
N PRO A 53 13.39 -1.22 -11.49
CA PRO A 53 14.25 -1.75 -12.54
C PRO A 53 13.67 -2.95 -13.30
N GLU A 54 12.66 -3.60 -12.72
CA GLU A 54 12.00 -4.77 -13.30
C GLU A 54 10.83 -4.39 -14.23
N LEU A 55 10.45 -3.09 -14.30
CA LEU A 55 9.42 -2.57 -15.18
C LEU A 55 10.02 -1.79 -16.36
N ASP A 56 9.47 -2.02 -17.54
CA ASP A 56 9.80 -1.23 -18.73
C ASP A 56 8.91 0.02 -18.84
N GLU A 57 7.68 -0.04 -18.35
CA GLU A 57 6.75 1.10 -18.43
C GLU A 57 5.73 1.12 -17.28
N THR A 58 5.49 2.31 -16.74
CA THR A 58 4.35 2.59 -15.86
C THR A 58 3.31 3.40 -16.63
N ILE A 59 2.13 2.81 -16.88
CA ILE A 59 1.03 3.42 -17.63
C ILE A 59 0.00 3.96 -16.64
N VAL A 60 -0.31 5.25 -16.74
CA VAL A 60 -1.30 5.90 -15.86
C VAL A 60 -2.70 5.78 -16.46
N TYR A 61 -3.65 5.28 -15.66
CA TYR A 61 -5.07 5.28 -15.96
C TYR A 61 -5.84 6.08 -14.91
N ASP A 62 -6.23 7.30 -15.27
CA ASP A 62 -6.92 8.24 -14.41
C ASP A 62 -8.44 8.09 -14.51
N LYS A 63 -8.97 7.07 -13.87
CA LYS A 63 -10.41 6.74 -13.90
C LYS A 63 -11.33 7.76 -13.24
N TYR A 64 -10.77 8.72 -12.49
CA TYR A 64 -11.53 9.78 -11.82
C TYR A 64 -11.30 11.17 -12.45
N GLY A 65 -10.28 11.32 -13.29
CA GLY A 65 -9.98 12.52 -14.06
C GLY A 65 -10.11 12.28 -15.56
N LYS A 66 -8.98 12.25 -16.29
CA LYS A 66 -8.96 12.21 -17.76
C LYS A 66 -9.71 11.02 -18.39
N GLN A 67 -9.74 9.85 -17.74
CA GLN A 67 -10.43 8.64 -18.23
C GLN A 67 -11.72 8.33 -17.43
N ASN A 68 -12.43 9.33 -16.91
CA ASN A 68 -13.64 9.12 -16.11
C ASN A 68 -14.85 8.62 -16.94
N SER A 69 -14.93 8.95 -18.23
CA SER A 69 -16.01 8.53 -19.11
C SER A 69 -15.78 7.15 -19.75
N LEU A 70 -16.85 6.55 -20.26
CA LEU A 70 -16.77 5.30 -21.03
C LEU A 70 -15.99 5.51 -22.33
N TRP A 71 -16.25 6.60 -23.06
CA TRP A 71 -15.53 6.95 -24.28
C TRP A 71 -14.03 7.11 -24.07
N ALA A 72 -13.62 7.83 -23.03
CA ALA A 72 -12.21 7.96 -22.68
C ALA A 72 -11.57 6.60 -22.34
N SER A 73 -12.33 5.68 -21.73
CA SER A 73 -11.88 4.31 -21.48
C SER A 73 -11.72 3.50 -22.78
N ILE A 74 -12.62 3.70 -23.76
CA ILE A 74 -12.50 3.07 -25.08
C ILE A 74 -11.28 3.61 -25.84
N ILE A 75 -11.07 4.92 -25.85
CA ILE A 75 -9.87 5.55 -26.45
C ILE A 75 -8.61 4.98 -25.80
N PHE A 76 -8.60 4.84 -24.47
CA PHE A 76 -7.48 4.23 -23.74
C PHE A 76 -7.27 2.74 -24.13
N ALA A 77 -8.32 1.99 -24.39
CA ALA A 77 -8.21 0.62 -24.89
C ALA A 77 -7.53 0.58 -26.27
N PHE A 78 -7.87 1.50 -27.20
CA PHE A 78 -7.19 1.60 -28.49
C PHE A 78 -5.73 2.03 -28.37
N TYR A 79 -5.40 2.91 -27.41
CA TYR A 79 -4.01 3.20 -27.07
C TYR A 79 -3.26 1.93 -26.63
N LEU A 80 -3.84 1.12 -25.75
CA LEU A 80 -3.24 -0.15 -25.32
C LEU A 80 -3.13 -1.16 -26.49
N ARG A 81 -4.10 -1.19 -27.39
CA ARG A 81 -4.08 -2.08 -28.58
C ARG A 81 -2.83 -1.85 -29.44
N LYS A 82 -2.42 -0.58 -29.61
CA LYS A 82 -1.19 -0.23 -30.35
C LYS A 82 0.08 -0.79 -29.69
N LYS A 83 0.04 -1.07 -28.38
CA LYS A 83 1.17 -1.64 -27.63
C LYS A 83 1.30 -3.16 -27.79
N LYS A 84 0.33 -3.86 -28.38
CA LYS A 84 0.36 -5.28 -28.75
C LYS A 84 0.78 -6.19 -27.58
N PHE A 85 0.13 -6.05 -26.40
CA PHE A 85 0.34 -6.98 -25.28
C PHE A 85 -0.18 -8.38 -25.62
N ASP A 86 0.59 -9.42 -25.23
CA ASP A 86 0.23 -10.83 -25.44
C ASP A 86 -0.56 -11.37 -24.24
N LEU A 87 -0.24 -10.89 -23.05
CA LEU A 87 -0.75 -11.39 -21.77
C LEU A 87 -1.06 -10.24 -20.84
N VAL A 88 -2.19 -10.32 -20.13
CA VAL A 88 -2.51 -9.38 -19.04
C VAL A 88 -2.94 -10.11 -17.78
N PHE A 89 -2.40 -9.63 -16.65
CA PHE A 89 -2.86 -9.99 -15.30
C PHE A 89 -3.71 -8.87 -14.74
N ILE A 90 -5.01 -9.13 -14.49
CA ILE A 90 -5.95 -8.16 -13.91
C ILE A 90 -6.06 -8.44 -12.40
N LEU A 91 -5.22 -7.75 -11.62
CA LEU A 91 -5.12 -7.94 -10.17
C LEU A 91 -6.30 -7.33 -9.42
N HIS A 92 -6.85 -6.24 -9.96
CA HIS A 92 -8.04 -5.56 -9.44
C HIS A 92 -9.21 -5.66 -10.44
N PRO A 93 -10.19 -6.57 -10.20
CA PRO A 93 -11.28 -6.80 -11.12
C PRO A 93 -12.31 -5.68 -11.07
N THR A 94 -12.42 -4.89 -12.13
CA THR A 94 -13.48 -3.91 -12.34
C THR A 94 -14.10 -4.09 -13.73
N ASN A 95 -15.35 -3.64 -13.93
CA ASN A 95 -15.98 -3.70 -15.24
C ASN A 95 -15.10 -2.98 -16.30
N ARG A 96 -14.55 -1.81 -15.93
CA ARG A 96 -13.70 -1.02 -16.83
C ARG A 96 -12.40 -1.71 -17.20
N THR A 97 -11.69 -2.33 -16.23
CA THR A 97 -10.42 -3.00 -16.52
C THR A 97 -10.60 -4.22 -17.41
N HIS A 98 -11.67 -4.98 -17.20
CA HIS A 98 -12.01 -6.12 -18.09
C HIS A 98 -12.36 -5.63 -19.49
N LEU A 99 -13.23 -4.61 -19.61
CA LEU A 99 -13.63 -4.06 -20.91
C LEU A 99 -12.43 -3.46 -21.67
N ILE A 100 -11.60 -2.66 -21.01
CA ILE A 100 -10.43 -2.04 -21.62
C ILE A 100 -9.46 -3.10 -22.17
N THR A 101 -9.14 -4.13 -21.39
CA THR A 101 -8.20 -5.18 -21.81
C THR A 101 -8.78 -6.09 -22.91
N PHE A 102 -10.11 -6.29 -22.92
CA PHE A 102 -10.81 -7.00 -24.00
C PHE A 102 -10.79 -6.19 -25.31
N LEU A 103 -11.19 -4.91 -25.27
CA LEU A 103 -11.19 -4.02 -26.43
C LEU A 103 -9.77 -3.74 -26.95
N ALA A 104 -8.76 -3.78 -26.10
CA ALA A 104 -7.36 -3.72 -26.50
C ALA A 104 -6.92 -4.94 -27.31
N GLY A 105 -7.75 -5.99 -27.40
CA GLY A 105 -7.46 -7.21 -28.16
C GLY A 105 -6.35 -8.06 -27.55
N ILE A 106 -6.11 -7.97 -26.25
CA ILE A 106 -5.07 -8.79 -25.56
C ILE A 106 -5.54 -10.24 -25.56
N PRO A 107 -4.79 -11.19 -26.18
CA PRO A 107 -5.27 -12.55 -26.39
C PRO A 107 -5.38 -13.35 -25.09
N GLU A 108 -4.43 -13.24 -24.16
CA GLU A 108 -4.49 -13.93 -22.87
C GLU A 108 -4.80 -12.93 -21.74
N ARG A 109 -5.96 -13.12 -21.07
CA ARG A 109 -6.47 -12.24 -20.02
C ARG A 109 -6.77 -13.08 -18.78
N ILE A 110 -5.95 -12.95 -17.75
CA ILE A 110 -6.00 -13.72 -16.50
C ILE A 110 -6.45 -12.80 -15.37
N GLY A 111 -7.43 -13.23 -14.59
CA GLY A 111 -7.94 -12.43 -13.48
C GLY A 111 -8.99 -13.14 -12.64
N TRP A 112 -9.50 -12.42 -11.65
CA TRP A 112 -10.52 -12.91 -10.74
C TRP A 112 -11.89 -12.95 -11.44
N ASP A 113 -12.61 -14.07 -11.29
CA ASP A 113 -13.97 -14.23 -11.79
C ASP A 113 -14.96 -13.39 -10.96
N ARG A 114 -14.98 -12.11 -11.26
CA ARG A 114 -15.83 -11.10 -10.65
C ARG A 114 -16.12 -9.97 -11.65
N LYS A 115 -17.26 -9.31 -11.50
CA LYS A 115 -17.68 -8.24 -12.40
C LYS A 115 -17.84 -8.78 -13.83
N MET A 116 -17.22 -8.16 -14.82
CA MET A 116 -17.22 -8.67 -16.21
C MET A 116 -16.14 -9.77 -16.42
N GLY A 117 -15.99 -10.69 -15.46
CA GLY A 117 -15.03 -11.81 -15.55
C GLY A 117 -15.22 -12.69 -16.77
N ILE A 118 -16.41 -12.71 -17.39
CA ILE A 118 -16.69 -13.41 -18.65
C ILE A 118 -15.77 -12.97 -19.80
N LEU A 119 -15.21 -11.78 -19.73
CA LEU A 119 -14.24 -11.27 -20.73
C LEU A 119 -12.81 -11.80 -20.51
N LEU A 120 -12.55 -12.53 -19.44
CA LEU A 120 -11.26 -13.19 -19.18
C LEU A 120 -11.16 -14.47 -20.01
N THR A 121 -9.93 -14.82 -20.39
CA THR A 121 -9.62 -16.12 -21.01
C THR A 121 -9.30 -17.19 -19.96
N LYS A 122 -8.77 -16.77 -18.81
CA LYS A 122 -8.59 -17.62 -17.63
C LYS A 122 -9.15 -16.94 -16.38
N ARG A 123 -10.16 -17.56 -15.79
CA ARG A 123 -10.93 -17.04 -14.66
C ARG A 123 -10.56 -17.79 -13.38
N ILE A 124 -10.26 -17.03 -12.33
CA ILE A 124 -9.91 -17.57 -11.01
C ILE A 124 -11.01 -17.22 -10.03
N LYS A 125 -11.49 -18.20 -9.27
CA LYS A 125 -12.55 -17.99 -8.28
C LYS A 125 -12.17 -16.92 -7.27
N HIS A 126 -13.01 -15.89 -7.12
CA HIS A 126 -12.74 -14.77 -6.22
C HIS A 126 -13.09 -15.13 -4.77
N LEU A 127 -12.07 -15.51 -3.98
CA LEU A 127 -12.21 -15.90 -2.57
C LEU A 127 -11.55 -14.92 -1.59
N LYS A 128 -11.16 -13.73 -2.07
CA LYS A 128 -10.44 -12.74 -1.25
C LYS A 128 -11.22 -12.25 -0.02
N GLN A 129 -12.55 -12.26 -0.07
CA GLN A 129 -13.40 -11.87 1.05
C GLN A 129 -13.32 -12.86 2.24
N GLU A 130 -12.88 -14.10 2.01
CA GLU A 130 -12.69 -15.10 3.08
C GLU A 130 -11.49 -14.75 3.98
N GLY A 131 -10.56 -13.89 3.51
CA GLY A 131 -9.42 -13.43 4.29
C GLY A 131 -8.45 -14.53 4.77
N LYS A 132 -8.47 -15.70 4.12
CA LYS A 132 -7.65 -16.87 4.51
C LYS A 132 -6.16 -16.73 4.16
N LYS A 133 -5.83 -15.78 3.28
CA LYS A 133 -4.47 -15.52 2.82
C LYS A 133 -4.17 -14.03 2.90
N HIS A 134 -2.91 -13.70 2.98
CA HIS A 134 -2.43 -12.33 2.79
C HIS A 134 -2.74 -11.83 1.37
N GLU A 135 -3.01 -10.52 1.19
CA GLU A 135 -3.35 -9.94 -0.13
C GLU A 135 -2.26 -10.20 -1.16
N LEU A 136 -0.99 -10.16 -0.76
CA LEU A 136 0.16 -10.52 -1.59
C LEU A 136 0.02 -11.95 -2.16
N GLU A 137 -0.35 -12.93 -1.33
CA GLU A 137 -0.52 -14.33 -1.77
C GLU A 137 -1.67 -14.46 -2.75
N TYR A 138 -2.80 -13.76 -2.51
CA TYR A 138 -3.87 -13.67 -3.51
C TYR A 138 -3.39 -13.07 -4.83
N THR A 139 -2.53 -12.07 -4.78
CA THR A 139 -1.98 -11.46 -5.98
C THR A 139 -1.10 -12.45 -6.77
N LEU A 140 -0.28 -13.23 -6.06
CA LEU A 140 0.56 -14.28 -6.64
C LEU A 140 -0.22 -15.52 -7.12
N ASP A 141 -1.42 -15.76 -6.59
CA ASP A 141 -2.27 -16.85 -7.07
C ASP A 141 -2.59 -16.72 -8.58
N LEU A 142 -2.64 -15.50 -9.12
CA LEU A 142 -2.84 -15.31 -10.57
C LEU A 142 -1.66 -15.85 -11.39
N LEU A 143 -0.44 -15.75 -10.87
CA LEU A 143 0.74 -16.31 -11.51
C LEU A 143 0.73 -17.84 -11.40
N ARG A 144 0.40 -18.39 -10.22
CA ARG A 144 0.31 -19.85 -10.01
C ARG A 144 -0.69 -20.48 -10.98
N GLU A 145 -1.84 -19.86 -11.14
CA GLU A 145 -2.87 -20.31 -12.09
C GLU A 145 -2.38 -20.22 -13.56
N ALA A 146 -1.47 -19.33 -13.86
CA ALA A 146 -0.80 -19.27 -15.17
C ALA A 146 0.37 -20.25 -15.31
N ASN A 147 0.60 -21.13 -14.32
CA ASN A 147 1.75 -22.02 -14.21
C ASN A 147 3.09 -21.27 -14.20
N ILE A 148 3.12 -20.05 -13.65
CA ILE A 148 4.33 -19.26 -13.48
C ILE A 148 4.86 -19.52 -12.05
N PRO A 149 6.09 -20.02 -11.90
CA PRO A 149 6.66 -20.30 -10.58
C PRO A 149 6.87 -19.01 -9.77
N ILE A 150 6.61 -19.10 -8.47
CA ILE A 150 6.89 -18.02 -7.53
C ILE A 150 8.26 -18.23 -6.90
N LYS A 151 9.21 -17.36 -7.26
CA LYS A 151 10.60 -17.40 -6.80
C LYS A 151 10.87 -16.35 -5.71
N ASN A 152 10.10 -15.25 -5.69
CA ASN A 152 10.25 -14.16 -4.74
C ASN A 152 8.88 -13.66 -4.27
N LYS A 153 8.79 -13.32 -2.98
CA LYS A 153 7.59 -12.74 -2.34
C LYS A 153 7.86 -11.38 -1.71
N ASP A 154 9.07 -10.85 -1.85
CA ASP A 154 9.44 -9.57 -1.27
C ASP A 154 8.78 -8.43 -2.04
N THR A 155 8.19 -7.50 -1.30
CA THR A 155 7.70 -6.26 -1.86
C THR A 155 8.86 -5.32 -2.17
N TYR A 156 8.68 -4.49 -3.18
CA TYR A 156 9.71 -3.55 -3.61
C TYR A 156 9.14 -2.15 -3.72
N PHE A 157 9.88 -1.16 -3.24
CA PHE A 157 9.58 0.24 -3.44
C PHE A 157 10.83 0.97 -3.96
N PRO A 158 10.77 1.68 -5.10
CA PRO A 158 11.91 2.37 -5.67
C PRO A 158 12.29 3.63 -4.86
N ILE A 159 13.58 3.90 -4.77
CA ILE A 159 14.12 5.17 -4.25
C ILE A 159 14.74 5.92 -5.40
N ILE A 160 14.18 7.07 -5.73
CA ILE A 160 14.71 7.96 -6.77
C ILE A 160 15.56 9.09 -6.15
N SER A 161 16.63 9.48 -6.84
CA SER A 161 17.64 10.45 -6.35
C SER A 161 17.03 11.80 -5.99
N GLU A 162 16.13 12.30 -6.83
CA GLU A 162 15.47 13.59 -6.64
C GLU A 162 14.62 13.62 -5.36
N ALA A 163 13.89 12.53 -5.09
CA ALA A 163 13.10 12.41 -3.86
C ALA A 163 14.00 12.35 -2.62
N ARG A 164 15.16 11.65 -2.73
CA ARG A 164 16.13 11.59 -1.64
C ARG A 164 16.66 12.98 -1.31
N THR A 165 17.19 13.70 -2.28
CA THR A 165 17.75 15.06 -2.08
C THR A 165 16.72 15.99 -1.46
N ARG A 166 15.47 15.94 -1.95
CA ARG A 166 14.41 16.79 -1.42
C ARG A 166 14.05 16.46 0.04
N VAL A 167 13.96 15.18 0.39
CA VAL A 167 13.66 14.77 1.77
C VAL A 167 14.80 15.16 2.72
N GLU A 168 16.05 14.96 2.33
CA GLU A 168 17.22 15.37 3.12
C GLU A 168 17.21 16.88 3.39
N GLN A 169 16.98 17.70 2.36
CA GLN A 169 16.84 19.15 2.51
C GLN A 169 15.67 19.54 3.41
N LEU A 170 14.51 18.88 3.23
CA LEU A 170 13.32 19.13 4.05
C LEU A 170 13.58 18.79 5.53
N LEU A 171 14.17 17.64 5.82
CA LEU A 171 14.51 17.22 7.17
C LEU A 171 15.48 18.18 7.82
N LYS A 172 16.55 18.57 7.11
CA LYS A 172 17.52 19.56 7.59
C LYS A 172 16.85 20.90 7.89
N SER A 173 15.95 21.39 7.04
CA SER A 173 15.18 22.63 7.28
C SER A 173 14.28 22.58 8.51
N LYS A 174 13.97 21.37 8.98
CA LYS A 174 13.19 21.10 10.21
C LYS A 174 14.06 20.74 11.41
N GLY A 175 15.38 20.92 11.30
CA GLY A 175 16.33 20.65 12.37
C GLY A 175 16.56 19.16 12.64
N VAL A 176 16.37 18.29 11.62
CA VAL A 176 16.74 16.88 11.68
C VAL A 176 18.08 16.72 10.99
N GLU A 177 19.12 16.39 11.77
CA GLU A 177 20.45 16.14 11.25
C GLU A 177 20.61 14.69 10.77
N GLU A 178 21.68 14.39 10.04
CA GLU A 178 21.89 13.09 9.40
C GLU A 178 21.93 11.91 10.39
N ASP A 179 22.50 12.12 11.58
CA ASP A 179 22.61 11.10 12.62
C ASP A 179 21.40 11.02 13.55
N ASP A 180 20.42 11.90 13.37
CA ASP A 180 19.24 11.92 14.23
C ASP A 180 18.35 10.71 13.96
N LYS A 181 18.02 9.98 15.03
CA LYS A 181 16.98 8.95 14.96
C LYS A 181 15.60 9.57 15.11
N PHE A 182 14.69 9.15 14.26
CA PHE A 182 13.31 9.64 14.31
C PHE A 182 12.27 8.54 14.13
N ILE A 183 11.12 8.76 14.74
CA ILE A 183 9.93 7.92 14.62
C ILE A 183 8.93 8.66 13.77
N VAL A 184 8.38 7.99 12.75
CA VAL A 184 7.33 8.54 11.91
C VAL A 184 5.97 8.04 12.39
N ILE A 185 5.00 8.94 12.54
CA ILE A 185 3.63 8.61 12.96
C ILE A 185 2.63 9.09 11.89
N HIS A 186 1.76 8.18 11.46
CA HIS A 186 0.69 8.45 10.50
C HIS A 186 -0.68 8.21 11.16
N PRO A 187 -1.31 9.26 11.71
CA PRO A 187 -2.53 9.13 12.51
C PRO A 187 -3.81 9.04 11.66
N SER A 188 -3.71 9.24 10.34
CA SER A 188 -4.86 9.20 9.45
C SER A 188 -5.14 7.82 8.88
N ALA A 189 -6.32 7.65 8.33
CA ALA A 189 -6.73 6.52 7.50
C ALA A 189 -8.00 6.90 6.74
N SER A 190 -8.27 6.20 5.64
CA SER A 190 -9.36 6.49 4.70
C SER A 190 -10.77 6.45 5.28
N CYS A 191 -10.96 5.89 6.48
CA CYS A 191 -12.27 5.80 7.13
C CYS A 191 -12.17 5.68 8.65
N ALA A 192 -13.24 6.06 9.36
CA ALA A 192 -13.30 6.07 10.82
C ALA A 192 -13.03 4.69 11.45
N SER A 193 -13.50 3.60 10.83
CA SER A 193 -13.30 2.23 11.32
C SER A 193 -11.84 1.76 11.28
N LYS A 194 -10.92 2.56 10.75
CA LYS A 194 -9.48 2.32 10.73
C LYS A 194 -8.69 3.32 11.59
N ARG A 195 -9.34 4.41 12.06
CA ARG A 195 -8.63 5.48 12.78
C ARG A 195 -8.63 5.21 14.27
N TRP A 196 -7.47 4.98 14.81
CA TRP A 196 -7.25 4.98 16.25
C TRP A 196 -7.44 6.40 16.79
N PRO A 197 -8.03 6.59 18.00
CA PRO A 197 -8.27 7.92 18.54
C PRO A 197 -7.01 8.80 18.60
N GLN A 198 -7.11 10.06 18.17
CA GLN A 198 -5.96 10.97 18.13
C GLN A 198 -5.32 11.17 19.52
N LYS A 199 -6.14 11.27 20.57
CA LYS A 199 -5.67 11.34 21.98
C LYS A 199 -4.74 10.19 22.37
N ASN A 200 -4.93 9.02 21.76
CA ASN A 200 -4.07 7.87 22.01
C ASN A 200 -2.71 8.04 21.35
N PHE A 201 -2.64 8.58 20.12
CA PHE A 201 -1.38 8.98 19.50
C PHE A 201 -0.66 10.06 20.31
N GLN A 202 -1.37 11.06 20.85
CA GLN A 202 -0.78 12.08 21.74
C GLN A 202 -0.09 11.45 22.95
N MET A 203 -0.76 10.49 23.59
CA MET A 203 -0.16 9.77 24.74
C MET A 203 1.04 8.92 24.33
N VAL A 204 1.00 8.25 23.17
CA VAL A 204 2.16 7.50 22.64
C VAL A 204 3.34 8.44 22.41
N ILE A 205 3.12 9.59 21.78
CA ILE A 205 4.16 10.60 21.56
C ILE A 205 4.80 11.02 22.88
N LYS A 206 3.98 11.34 23.89
CA LYS A 206 4.46 11.70 25.22
C LYS A 206 5.32 10.60 25.83
N LEU A 207 4.81 9.35 25.87
CA LEU A 207 5.52 8.20 26.46
C LEU A 207 6.83 7.87 25.74
N LEU A 208 6.87 8.00 24.41
CA LEU A 208 8.09 7.75 23.63
C LEU A 208 9.13 8.84 23.86
N ARG A 209 8.72 10.10 23.93
CA ARG A 209 9.64 11.22 24.20
C ARG A 209 10.24 11.17 25.60
N GLU A 210 9.48 10.78 26.61
CA GLU A 210 9.98 10.63 27.98
C GLU A 210 11.06 9.53 28.11
N LYS A 211 11.01 8.50 27.23
CA LYS A 211 11.88 7.33 27.32
C LYS A 211 12.97 7.27 26.26
N LEU A 212 12.79 7.98 25.13
CA LEU A 212 13.68 7.92 23.98
C LEU A 212 13.99 9.35 23.53
N GLY A 213 15.24 9.65 23.25
CA GLY A 213 15.67 10.94 22.69
C GLY A 213 15.36 11.13 21.20
N PHE A 214 14.44 10.35 20.62
CA PHE A 214 14.15 10.36 19.19
C PHE A 214 13.24 11.51 18.82
N LYS A 215 13.47 12.11 17.66
CA LYS A 215 12.55 13.08 17.06
C LYS A 215 11.28 12.36 16.59
N ILE A 216 10.15 13.05 16.63
CA ILE A 216 8.86 12.52 16.16
C ILE A 216 8.36 13.34 15.00
N ILE A 217 8.06 12.68 13.89
CA ILE A 217 7.59 13.29 12.66
C ILE A 217 6.16 12.82 12.40
N ILE A 218 5.24 13.76 12.22
CA ILE A 218 3.84 13.47 11.86
C ILE A 218 3.66 13.65 10.36
N ILE A 219 3.07 12.66 9.73
CA ILE A 219 2.75 12.69 8.30
C ILE A 219 1.26 12.41 8.04
N THR A 220 0.73 13.00 6.99
CA THR A 220 -0.55 12.65 6.36
C THR A 220 -0.49 13.02 4.88
N SER A 221 -1.47 12.60 4.07
CA SER A 221 -1.66 13.22 2.75
C SER A 221 -2.20 14.64 2.91
N GLN A 222 -2.17 15.42 1.81
CA GLN A 222 -2.71 16.79 1.81
C GLN A 222 -4.21 16.80 2.10
N GLU A 223 -4.95 15.84 1.56
CA GLU A 223 -6.40 15.71 1.76
C GLU A 223 -6.76 15.33 3.21
N GLU A 224 -5.83 14.66 3.90
CA GLU A 224 -6.00 14.19 5.27
C GLU A 224 -5.29 15.08 6.30
N ARG A 225 -4.77 16.24 5.91
CA ARG A 225 -3.96 17.14 6.77
C ARG A 225 -4.61 17.52 8.10
N LYS A 226 -5.95 17.61 8.15
CA LYS A 226 -6.70 17.87 9.38
C LYS A 226 -6.51 16.81 10.48
N PHE A 227 -6.17 15.56 10.08
CA PHE A 227 -5.86 14.54 11.05
C PHE A 227 -4.43 14.72 11.58
N GLY A 228 -4.29 14.70 12.89
CA GLY A 228 -3.02 14.93 13.57
C GLY A 228 -2.72 16.42 13.86
N GLU A 229 -3.68 17.33 13.69
CA GLU A 229 -3.49 18.74 14.05
C GLU A 229 -3.17 18.91 15.54
N GLU A 230 -3.89 18.20 16.40
CA GLU A 230 -3.64 18.18 17.85
C GLU A 230 -2.29 17.53 18.24
N LEU A 231 -1.67 16.77 17.34
CA LEU A 231 -0.38 16.10 17.59
C LEU A 231 0.80 17.04 17.39
N VAL A 232 0.71 17.93 16.39
CA VAL A 232 1.83 18.82 16.03
C VAL A 232 1.95 20.03 16.95
N GLY A 233 0.94 20.32 17.77
CA GLY A 233 1.03 21.32 18.85
C GLY A 233 1.92 20.94 20.02
N GLN A 234 2.37 19.67 20.08
CA GLN A 234 3.27 19.20 21.13
C GLN A 234 4.71 19.65 20.85
N THR A 235 5.40 20.12 21.88
CA THR A 235 6.81 20.53 21.78
C THR A 235 7.66 19.41 21.17
N GLY A 236 8.57 19.74 20.23
CA GLY A 236 9.51 18.80 19.62
C GLY A 236 8.89 17.79 18.65
N VAL A 237 7.65 17.98 18.20
CA VAL A 237 7.04 17.25 17.10
C VAL A 237 7.25 18.01 15.81
N ILE A 238 7.69 17.31 14.77
CA ILE A 238 7.93 17.85 13.44
C ILE A 238 6.71 17.61 12.55
N ASP A 239 6.15 18.67 12.00
CA ASP A 239 4.98 18.60 11.10
C ASP A 239 5.42 18.48 9.64
N LEU A 240 5.17 17.32 9.05
CA LEU A 240 5.30 17.06 7.61
C LEU A 240 3.97 16.62 6.97
N ARG A 241 2.83 16.97 7.60
CA ARG A 241 1.50 16.66 7.07
C ARG A 241 1.27 17.38 5.73
N GLY A 242 0.94 16.62 4.70
CA GLY A 242 0.69 17.13 3.35
C GLY A 242 1.94 17.63 2.60
N SER A 243 3.14 17.41 3.14
CA SER A 243 4.39 17.94 2.58
C SER A 243 5.11 16.97 1.64
N LEU A 244 4.71 15.70 1.62
CA LEU A 244 5.42 14.64 0.90
C LEU A 244 4.56 14.03 -0.20
N ASN A 245 5.16 13.82 -1.35
CA ASN A 245 4.62 12.94 -2.38
C ASN A 245 4.99 11.47 -2.09
N VAL A 246 4.50 10.54 -2.92
CA VAL A 246 4.70 9.09 -2.67
C VAL A 246 6.18 8.68 -2.72
N PRO A 247 7.01 9.09 -3.70
CA PRO A 247 8.45 8.83 -3.68
C PRO A 247 9.17 9.40 -2.44
N GLU A 248 8.86 10.62 -2.05
CA GLU A 248 9.44 11.27 -0.86
C GLU A 248 9.03 10.57 0.44
N LEU A 249 7.77 10.12 0.53
CA LEU A 249 7.30 9.29 1.64
C LEU A 249 8.12 8.00 1.76
N GLY A 250 8.46 7.36 0.64
CA GLY A 250 9.32 6.18 0.63
C GLY A 250 10.70 6.43 1.21
N VAL A 251 11.33 7.56 0.84
CA VAL A 251 12.64 7.96 1.39
C VAL A 251 12.55 8.18 2.90
N LEU A 252 11.55 8.95 3.37
CA LEU A 252 11.37 9.20 4.80
C LEU A 252 11.17 7.90 5.60
N LEU A 253 10.30 7.00 5.12
CA LEU A 253 10.02 5.75 5.80
C LEU A 253 11.21 4.78 5.81
N LYS A 254 12.05 4.80 4.78
CA LYS A 254 13.30 4.03 4.73
C LYS A 254 14.30 4.47 5.80
N GLN A 255 14.34 5.76 6.12
CA GLN A 255 15.25 6.35 7.11
C GLN A 255 14.70 6.28 8.54
N ALA A 256 13.40 6.05 8.71
CA ALA A 256 12.76 6.01 10.01
C ALA A 256 13.26 4.85 10.87
N ALA A 257 13.55 5.11 12.14
CA ALA A 257 13.86 4.07 13.12
C ALA A 257 12.63 3.20 13.45
N LEU A 258 11.43 3.80 13.37
CA LEU A 258 10.15 3.13 13.58
C LEU A 258 9.03 3.88 12.86
N PHE A 259 8.08 3.15 12.30
CA PHE A 259 6.84 3.69 11.75
C PHE A 259 5.63 3.20 12.52
N ILE A 260 4.81 4.13 13.03
CA ILE A 260 3.56 3.83 13.75
C ILE A 260 2.38 4.37 12.94
N SER A 261 1.45 3.52 12.57
CA SER A 261 0.35 3.90 11.69
C SER A 261 -0.94 3.12 11.98
N ASN A 262 -2.06 3.69 11.61
CA ASN A 262 -3.28 2.91 11.36
C ASN A 262 -3.09 1.95 10.17
N ASP A 263 -4.03 1.02 9.96
CA ASP A 263 -4.13 0.20 8.73
C ASP A 263 -4.21 1.11 7.49
N SER A 264 -3.08 1.34 6.83
CA SER A 264 -2.92 2.30 5.73
C SER A 264 -1.86 1.87 4.71
N GLY A 265 -1.90 2.47 3.51
CA GLY A 265 -0.94 2.16 2.43
C GLY A 265 0.54 2.36 2.79
N PRO A 266 0.92 3.43 3.49
CA PRO A 266 2.30 3.66 3.95
C PRO A 266 2.92 2.54 4.78
N VAL A 267 2.12 1.73 5.48
CA VAL A 267 2.59 0.54 6.22
C VAL A 267 3.37 -0.41 5.29
N HIS A 268 2.87 -0.63 4.08
CA HIS A 268 3.50 -1.52 3.12
C HIS A 268 4.75 -0.92 2.46
N ILE A 269 4.86 0.42 2.42
CA ILE A 269 6.11 1.10 2.01
C ILE A 269 7.20 0.83 3.05
N ALA A 270 6.92 1.13 4.32
CA ALA A 270 7.88 0.90 5.39
C ALA A 270 8.30 -0.57 5.49
N ASP A 271 7.32 -1.47 5.37
CA ASP A 271 7.52 -2.93 5.39
C ASP A 271 8.44 -3.41 4.25
N SER A 272 8.36 -2.80 3.05
CA SER A 272 9.22 -3.15 1.91
C SER A 272 10.71 -2.81 2.13
N PHE A 273 11.01 -1.93 3.07
CA PHE A 273 12.37 -1.57 3.48
C PHE A 273 12.84 -2.30 4.73
N ASN A 274 12.01 -3.20 5.31
CA ASN A 274 12.23 -3.79 6.63
C ASN A 274 12.35 -2.75 7.76
N THR A 275 11.84 -1.54 7.55
CA THR A 275 11.68 -0.55 8.63
C THR A 275 10.77 -1.14 9.69
N PRO A 276 11.11 -1.05 10.99
CA PRO A 276 10.21 -1.48 12.05
C PRO A 276 8.84 -0.81 11.95
N VAL A 277 7.75 -1.59 12.01
CA VAL A 277 6.38 -1.09 11.84
C VAL A 277 5.48 -1.52 12.98
N ILE A 278 4.72 -0.58 13.52
CA ILE A 278 3.53 -0.86 14.33
C ILE A 278 2.29 -0.41 13.55
N SER A 279 1.43 -1.35 13.21
CA SER A 279 0.17 -1.07 12.53
C SER A 279 -1.02 -1.36 13.43
N ILE A 280 -1.96 -0.40 13.51
CA ILE A 280 -3.14 -0.46 14.37
C ILE A 280 -4.35 -0.80 13.51
N PHE A 281 -4.94 -1.95 13.78
CA PHE A 281 -6.09 -2.49 13.06
C PHE A 281 -7.37 -2.43 13.89
N GLY A 282 -8.40 -1.85 13.29
CA GLY A 282 -9.79 -2.08 13.69
C GLY A 282 -10.43 -3.19 12.86
N ARG A 283 -11.74 -3.34 12.95
CA ARG A 283 -12.58 -4.22 12.14
C ARG A 283 -12.30 -5.71 12.32
N ASN A 284 -13.32 -6.44 12.72
CA ASN A 284 -13.27 -7.90 12.93
C ASN A 284 -13.90 -8.64 11.74
N ASP A 285 -13.56 -8.23 10.51
CA ASP A 285 -13.96 -8.90 9.26
C ASP A 285 -12.75 -9.62 8.67
N HIS A 286 -12.88 -10.90 8.36
CA HIS A 286 -11.76 -11.71 7.85
C HIS A 286 -11.11 -11.10 6.60
N GLY A 287 -11.93 -10.58 5.68
CA GLY A 287 -11.45 -9.92 4.46
C GLY A 287 -10.76 -8.57 4.69
N LEU A 288 -10.83 -8.03 5.92
CA LEU A 288 -10.27 -6.74 6.32
C LEU A 288 -9.31 -6.86 7.50
N SER A 289 -8.91 -8.08 7.85
CA SER A 289 -8.09 -8.41 9.01
C SER A 289 -6.59 -8.18 8.80
N PRO A 290 -5.78 -8.14 9.87
CA PRO A 290 -4.33 -8.11 9.78
C PRO A 290 -3.73 -9.31 9.03
N LEU A 291 -4.37 -10.49 9.09
CA LEU A 291 -3.94 -11.66 8.31
C LEU A 291 -3.88 -11.35 6.81
N ARG A 292 -4.86 -10.60 6.32
CA ARG A 292 -4.90 -10.22 4.90
C ARG A 292 -4.07 -8.99 4.58
N TRP A 293 -4.04 -7.99 5.45
CA TRP A 293 -3.53 -6.65 5.14
C TRP A 293 -2.41 -6.16 6.05
N GLY A 294 -1.96 -6.98 7.02
CA GLY A 294 -0.87 -6.58 7.92
C GLY A 294 0.49 -6.53 7.21
N PRO A 295 1.46 -5.79 7.73
CA PRO A 295 2.84 -5.89 7.30
C PRO A 295 3.40 -7.29 7.58
N LYS A 296 4.37 -7.74 6.80
CA LYS A 296 4.98 -9.09 6.87
C LYS A 296 6.43 -9.09 7.30
N GLY A 297 7.06 -7.93 7.44
CA GLY A 297 8.44 -7.79 7.86
C GLY A 297 8.69 -8.37 9.23
N LYS A 298 9.91 -8.87 9.47
CA LYS A 298 10.29 -9.51 10.74
C LYS A 298 10.17 -8.56 11.94
N LYS A 299 10.36 -7.26 11.72
CA LYS A 299 10.25 -6.19 12.72
C LYS A 299 8.90 -5.48 12.66
N SER A 300 7.86 -6.17 12.22
CA SER A 300 6.52 -5.60 12.11
C SER A 300 5.57 -6.20 13.13
N PHE A 301 4.68 -5.36 13.68
CA PHE A 301 3.69 -5.77 14.66
C PHE A 301 2.32 -5.16 14.35
N CYS A 302 1.26 -5.97 14.49
CA CYS A 302 -0.12 -5.53 14.33
C CYS A 302 -0.86 -5.57 15.65
N PHE A 303 -1.36 -4.42 16.11
CA PHE A 303 -2.37 -4.40 17.16
C PHE A 303 -3.75 -4.63 16.57
N HIS A 304 -4.44 -5.62 17.07
CA HIS A 304 -5.83 -5.93 16.73
C HIS A 304 -6.51 -6.55 17.94
N LYS A 305 -7.63 -5.97 18.38
CA LYS A 305 -8.38 -6.43 19.57
C LYS A 305 -9.77 -6.85 19.14
N ASP A 306 -10.19 -8.01 19.59
CA ASP A 306 -11.58 -8.44 19.42
C ASP A 306 -12.52 -7.63 20.32
N ALA A 307 -13.60 -7.14 19.74
CA ALA A 307 -14.68 -6.43 20.43
C ALA A 307 -15.92 -7.30 20.63
N GLY A 308 -15.81 -8.61 20.44
CA GLY A 308 -16.93 -9.55 20.53
C GLY A 308 -18.04 -9.27 19.51
N CYS A 309 -17.67 -9.01 18.25
CA CYS A 309 -18.63 -8.76 17.18
C CYS A 309 -18.94 -10.07 16.45
N ILE A 310 -20.21 -10.49 16.42
CA ILE A 310 -20.68 -11.63 15.61
C ILE A 310 -20.46 -11.30 14.12
N LYS A 311 -20.80 -10.07 13.71
CA LYS A 311 -20.55 -9.53 12.37
C LYS A 311 -20.00 -8.13 12.48
N CYS A 312 -18.89 -7.87 11.80
CA CYS A 312 -18.32 -6.53 11.74
C CYS A 312 -19.07 -5.67 10.71
N LEU A 313 -19.67 -4.59 11.17
CA LEU A 313 -20.38 -3.62 10.30
C LEU A 313 -19.46 -2.52 9.75
N ALA A 314 -18.15 -2.63 10.00
CA ALA A 314 -17.13 -1.71 9.52
C ALA A 314 -17.51 -0.21 9.72
N HIS A 315 -17.93 0.47 8.65
CA HIS A 315 -18.26 1.91 8.70
C HIS A 315 -19.50 2.22 9.56
N ASN A 316 -20.42 1.27 9.69
CA ASN A 316 -21.67 1.41 10.45
C ASN A 316 -21.57 0.76 11.84
N CYS A 317 -20.41 0.88 12.48
CA CYS A 317 -20.11 0.25 13.75
C CYS A 317 -21.02 0.77 14.88
N VAL A 318 -21.82 -0.13 15.46
CA VAL A 318 -22.71 0.18 16.59
C VAL A 318 -22.01 0.17 17.95
N LYS A 319 -20.76 -0.29 18.03
CA LYS A 319 -19.92 -0.34 19.24
C LYS A 319 -18.89 0.80 19.28
N ASP A 320 -19.11 1.87 18.52
CA ASP A 320 -18.23 3.03 18.43
C ASP A 320 -16.74 2.65 18.36
N PHE A 321 -16.43 1.74 17.43
CA PHE A 321 -15.07 1.24 17.16
C PHE A 321 -14.34 0.72 18.41
N LEU A 322 -15.04 0.02 19.30
CA LEU A 322 -14.48 -0.54 20.54
C LEU A 322 -13.20 -1.34 20.33
N CYS A 323 -13.09 -2.08 19.22
CA CYS A 323 -11.86 -2.81 18.84
C CYS A 323 -10.62 -1.91 18.77
N LEU A 324 -10.74 -0.67 18.27
CA LEU A 324 -9.67 0.33 18.27
C LEU A 324 -9.47 0.93 19.66
N ARG A 325 -10.54 1.24 20.38
CA ARG A 325 -10.45 1.85 21.73
C ARG A 325 -9.87 0.92 22.79
N LYS A 326 -9.98 -0.38 22.63
CA LYS A 326 -9.35 -1.39 23.50
C LYS A 326 -7.81 -1.41 23.38
N ILE A 327 -7.24 -0.87 22.30
CA ILE A 327 -5.79 -0.78 22.14
C ILE A 327 -5.33 0.43 22.94
N THR A 328 -4.48 0.20 23.95
CA THR A 328 -4.01 1.27 24.84
C THR A 328 -2.71 1.93 24.34
N PRO A 329 -2.51 3.22 24.62
CA PRO A 329 -1.26 3.90 24.31
C PRO A 329 -0.03 3.24 24.95
N GLN A 330 -0.18 2.69 26.18
CA GLN A 330 0.88 2.00 26.92
C GLN A 330 1.34 0.74 26.21
N GLU A 331 0.42 -0.07 25.67
CA GLU A 331 0.74 -1.26 24.87
C GLU A 331 1.54 -0.87 23.61
N VAL A 332 1.08 0.18 22.90
CA VAL A 332 1.71 0.65 21.66
C VAL A 332 3.11 1.21 21.94
N ALA A 333 3.24 2.09 22.95
CA ALA A 333 4.55 2.65 23.34
C ALA A 333 5.50 1.59 23.88
N GLY A 334 5.01 0.64 24.69
CA GLY A 334 5.80 -0.50 25.18
C GLY A 334 6.36 -1.35 24.03
N ARG A 335 5.52 -1.71 23.05
CA ARG A 335 5.99 -2.47 21.87
C ARG A 335 6.94 -1.66 20.99
N ALA A 336 6.72 -0.35 20.85
CA ALA A 336 7.64 0.53 20.13
C ALA A 336 9.04 0.52 20.73
N ILE A 337 9.15 0.64 22.06
CA ILE A 337 10.43 0.59 22.79
C ILE A 337 11.11 -0.77 22.61
N THR A 338 10.36 -1.86 22.64
CA THR A 338 10.90 -3.20 22.42
C THR A 338 11.48 -3.34 21.02
N LEU A 339 10.73 -2.96 19.99
CA LEU A 339 11.19 -3.04 18.58
C LEU A 339 12.43 -2.19 18.27
N LEU A 340 12.60 -1.08 19.00
CA LEU A 340 13.76 -0.21 18.83
C LEU A 340 15.03 -0.72 19.54
N LYS A 341 14.89 -1.73 20.43
CA LYS A 341 16.01 -2.40 21.13
C LYS A 341 16.43 -3.70 20.43
N GLU A 342 15.54 -4.31 19.64
CA GLU A 342 15.80 -5.48 18.78
C GLU A 342 16.61 -5.09 17.51
#